data_d490f9dbace74b760c2ca0033753b4a4
#
_entry.id   d490f9dbace74b760c2ca0033753b4a4
#
_cell.length_a   1.000
_cell.length_b   1.000
_cell.length_c   1.000
_cell.angle_alpha   90.00
_cell.angle_beta   90.00
_cell.angle_gamma   90.00
#
_symmetry.space_group_name_H-M   'P 1'
#
loop_
_entity.id
_entity.type
_entity.pdbx_description
1 polymer ?
#
loop_
_entity_poly.entity_id
_entity_poly.type
_entity_poly.pdbx_seq_one_letter_code
_entity_poly.pdbx_strand_id
1 'polypeptide(L)'
;MKDLTAKEEEIMRYFWDNGPLFVRQLVQMHPEPKPHFNTLSTYVRALEEKGFLSHESFGTTYRYFSLVGETDYKNQTLRQVVKKYFDNSYLSVVSSLIKEEALSVEEVRKLLDEVGESDTKKS
;
A
#
# COMPACT_ATOMS: atom_id res chain seq x y z
N MET A 1 -3.29 1.59 -12.49
CA MET A 1 -3.97 1.28 -11.21
C MET A 1 -4.71 2.53 -10.75
N LYS A 2 -5.93 2.39 -10.29
CA LYS A 2 -6.71 3.54 -9.82
C LYS A 2 -6.23 3.98 -8.45
N ASP A 3 -6.38 5.27 -8.18
CA ASP A 3 -6.00 5.84 -6.89
C ASP A 3 -7.02 5.45 -5.82
N LEU A 4 -6.53 5.22 -4.61
CA LEU A 4 -7.37 4.94 -3.45
C LEU A 4 -7.66 6.22 -2.68
N THR A 5 -8.87 6.32 -2.14
CA THR A 5 -9.18 7.35 -1.15
C THR A 5 -8.47 7.01 0.16
N ALA A 6 -8.39 7.97 1.08
CA ALA A 6 -7.76 7.74 2.39
C ALA A 6 -8.44 6.59 3.14
N LYS A 7 -9.77 6.52 3.10
CA LYS A 7 -10.51 5.44 3.77
C LYS A 7 -10.27 4.09 3.10
N GLU A 8 -10.24 4.05 1.78
CA GLU A 8 -9.96 2.82 1.04
C GLU A 8 -8.56 2.30 1.35
N GLU A 9 -7.58 3.19 1.44
CA GLU A 9 -6.21 2.81 1.80
C GLU A 9 -6.14 2.27 3.22
N GLU A 10 -6.85 2.88 4.15
CA GLU A 10 -6.97 2.39 5.53
C GLU A 10 -7.54 0.98 5.56
N ILE A 11 -8.59 0.71 4.78
CA ILE A 11 -9.20 -0.61 4.71
C ILE A 11 -8.25 -1.62 4.08
N MET A 12 -7.55 -1.26 3.01
CA MET A 12 -6.55 -2.15 2.41
C MET A 12 -5.46 -2.54 3.41
N ARG A 13 -5.09 -1.65 4.32
CA ARG A 13 -4.09 -1.96 5.36
C ARG A 13 -4.53 -3.11 6.24
N TYR A 14 -5.81 -3.19 6.57
CA TYR A 14 -6.34 -4.34 7.33
C TYR A 14 -6.13 -5.65 6.58
N PHE A 15 -6.35 -5.65 5.27
CA PHE A 15 -6.13 -6.85 4.44
C PHE A 15 -4.65 -7.17 4.30
N TRP A 16 -3.81 -6.17 4.14
CA TRP A 16 -2.36 -6.40 4.05
C TRP A 16 -1.78 -6.96 5.35
N ASP A 17 -2.28 -6.48 6.49
CA ASP A 17 -1.78 -6.92 7.80
C ASP A 17 -2.32 -8.28 8.23
N ASN A 18 -3.55 -8.62 7.83
CA ASN A 18 -4.26 -9.79 8.37
C ASN A 18 -4.59 -10.88 7.36
N GLY A 19 -4.41 -10.62 6.06
CA GLY A 19 -4.82 -11.55 5.02
C GLY A 19 -6.32 -11.50 4.74
N PRO A 20 -6.89 -12.59 4.19
CA PRO A 20 -8.32 -12.60 3.83
C PRO A 20 -9.24 -12.36 5.02
N LEU A 21 -10.29 -11.57 4.82
CA LEU A 21 -11.22 -11.17 5.88
C LEU A 21 -12.66 -11.18 5.37
N PHE A 22 -13.57 -11.52 6.27
CA PHE A 22 -15.00 -11.26 6.12
C PHE A 22 -15.27 -9.82 6.57
N VAL A 23 -16.28 -9.16 6.00
CA VAL A 23 -16.61 -7.78 6.41
C VAL A 23 -16.93 -7.69 7.90
N ARG A 24 -17.57 -8.73 8.47
CA ARG A 24 -17.85 -8.78 9.91
C ARG A 24 -16.58 -8.66 10.74
N GLN A 25 -15.51 -9.36 10.34
CA GLN A 25 -14.22 -9.29 11.01
C GLN A 25 -13.62 -7.89 10.88
N LEU A 26 -13.75 -7.29 9.70
CA LEU A 26 -13.25 -5.93 9.44
C LEU A 26 -13.93 -4.92 10.37
N VAL A 27 -15.24 -5.04 10.58
CA VAL A 27 -15.97 -4.19 11.53
C VAL A 27 -15.39 -4.34 12.93
N GLN A 28 -15.16 -5.58 13.38
CA GLN A 28 -14.67 -5.85 14.72
C GLN A 28 -13.24 -5.33 14.96
N MET A 29 -12.44 -5.26 13.91
CA MET A 29 -11.05 -4.77 14.00
C MET A 29 -10.95 -3.26 14.11
N HIS A 30 -11.99 -2.52 13.74
CA HIS A 30 -11.98 -1.06 13.84
C HIS A 30 -12.16 -0.62 15.30
N PRO A 31 -11.56 0.52 15.69
CA PRO A 31 -11.76 1.05 17.03
C PRO A 31 -13.19 1.58 17.23
N GLU A 32 -13.57 1.76 18.47
CA GLU A 32 -14.86 2.38 18.80
C GLU A 32 -14.85 3.88 18.46
N PRO A 33 -15.96 4.46 17.98
CA PRO A 33 -17.19 3.76 17.63
C PRO A 33 -17.03 2.94 16.37
N LYS A 34 -17.50 1.70 16.39
CA LYS A 34 -17.34 0.80 15.26
C LYS A 34 -18.13 1.28 14.04
N PRO A 35 -17.57 1.20 12.84
CA PRO A 35 -18.31 1.54 11.62
C PRO A 35 -19.43 0.55 11.38
N HIS A 36 -20.46 1.01 10.68
CA HIS A 36 -21.58 0.16 10.33
C HIS A 36 -21.15 -0.86 9.27
N PHE A 37 -21.67 -2.09 9.39
CA PHE A 37 -21.39 -3.17 8.44
C PHE A 37 -21.62 -2.74 6.98
N ASN A 38 -22.76 -2.07 6.70
CA ASN A 38 -23.10 -1.66 5.35
C ASN A 38 -22.12 -0.63 4.79
N THR A 39 -21.60 0.24 5.65
CA THR A 39 -20.60 1.24 5.26
C THR A 39 -19.33 0.55 4.78
N LEU A 40 -18.81 -0.40 5.56
CA LEU A 40 -17.60 -1.13 5.19
C LEU A 40 -17.84 -2.02 3.97
N SER A 41 -19.02 -2.62 3.84
CA SER A 41 -19.37 -3.42 2.66
C SER A 41 -19.31 -2.58 1.39
N THR A 42 -19.76 -1.33 1.45
CA THR A 42 -19.71 -0.41 0.31
C THR A 42 -18.27 -0.12 -0.10
N TYR A 43 -17.39 0.16 0.88
CA TYR A 43 -15.97 0.40 0.61
C TYR A 43 -15.27 -0.84 0.02
N VAL A 44 -15.56 -2.00 0.58
CA VAL A 44 -14.97 -3.26 0.13
C VAL A 44 -15.39 -3.57 -1.31
N ARG A 45 -16.65 -3.35 -1.65
CA ARG A 45 -17.13 -3.53 -3.03
C ARG A 45 -16.50 -2.54 -3.99
N ALA A 46 -16.29 -1.29 -3.55
CA ALA A 46 -15.60 -0.29 -4.36
C ALA A 46 -14.14 -0.72 -4.63
N LEU A 47 -13.47 -1.27 -3.61
CA LEU A 47 -12.11 -1.79 -3.77
C LEU A 47 -12.06 -2.98 -4.72
N GLU A 48 -13.08 -3.83 -4.70
CA GLU A 48 -13.17 -4.93 -5.65
C GLU A 48 -13.36 -4.42 -7.08
N GLU A 49 -14.20 -3.41 -7.28
CA GLU A 49 -14.37 -2.78 -8.59
C GLU A 49 -13.09 -2.15 -9.12
N LYS A 50 -12.30 -1.58 -8.23
CA LYS A 50 -11.00 -0.97 -8.58
C LYS A 50 -9.91 -2.00 -8.85
N GLY A 51 -10.17 -3.28 -8.58
CA GLY A 51 -9.20 -4.35 -8.82
C GLY A 51 -8.23 -4.60 -7.67
N PHE A 52 -8.50 -4.05 -6.49
CA PHE A 52 -7.63 -4.24 -5.30
C PHE A 52 -8.03 -5.46 -4.48
N LEU A 53 -9.30 -5.83 -4.49
CA LEU A 53 -9.82 -6.98 -3.77
C LEU A 53 -10.57 -7.91 -4.71
N SER A 54 -10.65 -9.18 -4.32
CA SER A 54 -11.59 -10.14 -4.88
C SER A 54 -12.19 -10.91 -3.71
N HIS A 55 -13.09 -11.85 -3.99
CA HIS A 55 -13.74 -12.60 -2.93
C HIS A 55 -13.98 -14.06 -3.30
N GLU A 56 -14.14 -14.87 -2.26
CA GLU A 56 -14.60 -16.25 -2.34
C GLU A 56 -15.91 -16.36 -1.59
N SER A 57 -16.84 -17.15 -2.12
CA SER A 57 -18.13 -17.36 -1.47
C SER A 57 -18.00 -18.45 -0.38
N PHE A 58 -18.57 -18.17 0.78
CA PHE A 58 -18.69 -19.12 1.90
C PHE A 58 -20.15 -19.10 2.34
N GLY A 59 -20.95 -20.00 1.75
CA GLY A 59 -22.40 -19.97 1.98
C GLY A 59 -23.00 -18.66 1.47
N THR A 60 -23.59 -17.88 2.38
CA THR A 60 -24.20 -16.59 2.06
C THR A 60 -23.27 -15.42 2.30
N THR A 61 -22.02 -15.67 2.74
CA THR A 61 -21.05 -14.61 3.02
C THR A 61 -19.87 -14.70 2.06
N TYR A 62 -19.16 -13.57 1.95
CA TYR A 62 -17.98 -13.45 1.09
C TYR A 62 -16.75 -13.15 1.95
N ARG A 63 -15.69 -13.91 1.71
CA ARG A 63 -14.40 -13.60 2.30
C ARG A 63 -13.56 -12.89 1.24
N TYR A 64 -13.17 -11.66 1.53
CA TYR A 64 -12.39 -10.85 0.61
C TYR A 64 -10.89 -11.04 0.83
N PHE A 65 -10.13 -10.90 -0.23
CA PHE A 65 -8.68 -11.01 -0.19
C PHE A 65 -8.04 -10.02 -1.16
N SER A 66 -6.79 -9.64 -0.86
CA SER A 66 -6.06 -8.66 -1.65
C SER A 66 -5.54 -9.23 -2.96
N LEU A 67 -5.74 -8.52 -4.05
CA LEU A 67 -5.14 -8.80 -5.36
C LEU A 67 -3.85 -8.01 -5.57
N VAL A 68 -3.68 -6.92 -4.81
CA VAL A 68 -2.54 -6.01 -4.94
C VAL A 68 -1.79 -6.01 -3.62
N GLY A 69 -0.51 -6.40 -3.65
CA GLY A 69 0.32 -6.40 -2.46
C GLY A 69 0.68 -5.00 -1.99
N GLU A 70 0.97 -4.86 -0.69
CA GLU A 70 1.35 -3.59 -0.09
C GLU A 70 2.58 -2.98 -0.75
N THR A 71 3.62 -3.79 -0.99
CA THR A 71 4.85 -3.32 -1.61
C THR A 71 4.61 -2.81 -3.02
N ASP A 72 3.82 -3.53 -3.81
CA ASP A 72 3.49 -3.12 -5.18
C ASP A 72 2.73 -1.78 -5.18
N TYR A 73 1.79 -1.62 -4.25
CA TYR A 73 1.02 -0.39 -4.12
C TYR A 73 1.91 0.79 -3.72
N LYS A 74 2.79 0.59 -2.73
CA LYS A 74 3.74 1.63 -2.29
C LYS A 74 4.65 2.07 -3.42
N ASN A 75 5.21 1.12 -4.15
CA ASN A 75 6.14 1.41 -5.24
C ASN A 75 5.46 2.14 -6.38
N GLN A 76 4.23 1.76 -6.71
CA GLN A 76 3.46 2.45 -7.74
C GLN A 76 3.13 3.88 -7.32
N THR A 77 2.73 4.09 -6.07
CA THR A 77 2.43 5.41 -5.53
C THR A 77 3.68 6.30 -5.61
N LEU A 78 4.84 5.75 -5.23
CA LEU A 78 6.10 6.48 -5.32
C LEU A 78 6.41 6.87 -6.77
N ARG A 79 6.26 5.95 -7.72
CA ARG A 79 6.47 6.25 -9.14
C ARG A 79 5.58 7.39 -9.63
N GLN A 80 4.32 7.42 -9.20
CA GLN A 80 3.39 8.49 -9.56
C GLN A 80 3.84 9.85 -9.01
N VAL A 81 4.30 9.88 -7.77
CA VAL A 81 4.80 11.10 -7.12
C VAL A 81 6.04 11.62 -7.86
N VAL A 82 6.97 10.73 -8.17
CA VAL A 82 8.22 11.10 -8.87
C VAL A 82 7.90 11.65 -10.26
N LYS A 83 6.98 11.01 -10.96
CA LYS A 83 6.56 11.48 -12.28
C LYS A 83 5.88 12.85 -12.21
N LYS A 84 4.98 13.02 -11.25
CA LYS A 84 4.16 14.23 -11.14
C LYS A 84 4.93 15.44 -10.64
N TYR A 85 5.77 15.27 -9.64
CA TYR A 85 6.41 16.38 -8.91
C TYR A 85 7.89 16.53 -9.19
N PHE A 86 8.56 15.51 -9.69
CA PHE A 86 10.01 15.51 -9.88
C PHE A 86 10.42 15.25 -11.33
N ASP A 87 9.48 15.44 -12.25
CA ASP A 87 9.74 15.28 -13.69
C ASP A 87 10.40 13.94 -14.00
N ASN A 88 9.94 12.89 -13.32
CA ASN A 88 10.41 11.52 -13.46
C ASN A 88 11.91 11.32 -13.09
N SER A 89 12.46 12.24 -12.29
CA SER A 89 13.85 12.16 -11.85
C SER A 89 13.95 11.65 -10.42
N TYR A 90 14.37 10.40 -10.28
CA TYR A 90 14.60 9.78 -8.97
C TYR A 90 15.79 10.41 -8.25
N LEU A 91 16.80 10.86 -9.01
CA LEU A 91 17.95 11.56 -8.44
C LEU A 91 17.55 12.91 -7.85
N SER A 92 16.58 13.60 -8.45
CA SER A 92 16.06 14.84 -7.89
C SER A 92 15.37 14.60 -6.55
N VAL A 93 14.67 13.47 -6.38
CA VAL A 93 14.06 13.10 -5.10
C VAL A 93 15.12 12.94 -4.03
N VAL A 94 16.17 12.17 -4.31
CA VAL A 94 17.27 11.92 -3.37
C VAL A 94 17.98 13.25 -3.03
N SER A 95 18.27 14.06 -4.04
CA SER A 95 18.89 15.37 -3.84
C SER A 95 18.06 16.27 -2.94
N SER A 96 16.76 16.32 -3.15
CA SER A 96 15.84 17.12 -2.34
C SER A 96 15.84 16.67 -0.88
N LEU A 97 15.83 15.35 -0.65
CA LEU A 97 15.84 14.79 0.69
C LEU A 97 17.14 15.09 1.43
N ILE A 98 18.27 15.08 0.73
CA ILE A 98 19.57 15.45 1.30
C ILE A 98 19.61 16.94 1.64
N LYS A 99 19.12 17.79 0.75
CA LYS A 99 19.08 19.26 0.97
C LYS A 99 18.21 19.63 2.16
N GLU A 100 17.13 18.89 2.40
CA GLU A 100 16.25 19.11 3.53
C GLU A 100 16.74 18.43 4.81
N GLU A 101 17.91 17.79 4.77
CA GLU A 101 18.51 17.07 5.89
C GLU A 101 17.68 15.87 6.38
N ALA A 102 16.73 15.40 5.54
CA ALA A 102 15.97 14.19 5.83
C ALA A 102 16.83 12.94 5.66
N LEU A 103 17.84 13.02 4.79
CA LEU A 103 18.83 11.97 4.56
C LEU A 103 20.23 12.59 4.58
N SER A 104 21.20 11.87 5.15
CA SER A 104 22.60 12.26 5.07
C SER A 104 23.28 11.54 3.90
N VAL A 105 24.39 12.10 3.42
CA VAL A 105 25.22 11.45 2.41
C VAL A 105 25.73 10.10 2.91
N GLU A 106 26.05 10.02 4.19
CA GLU A 106 26.53 8.78 4.84
C GLU A 106 25.48 7.67 4.77
N GLU A 107 24.22 8.01 5.07
CA GLU A 107 23.12 7.06 4.99
C GLU A 107 22.92 6.53 3.57
N VAL A 108 23.02 7.43 2.58
CA VAL A 108 22.88 7.05 1.16
C VAL A 108 24.03 6.13 0.74
N ARG A 109 25.26 6.44 1.15
CA ARG A 109 26.42 5.59 0.84
C ARG A 109 26.27 4.20 1.44
N LYS A 110 25.82 4.13 2.70
CA LYS A 110 25.59 2.86 3.38
C LYS A 110 24.56 2.01 2.66
N LEU A 111 23.47 2.64 2.23
CA LEU A 111 22.41 1.96 1.47
C LEU A 111 22.95 1.43 0.14
N LEU A 112 23.74 2.22 -0.57
CA LEU A 112 24.33 1.80 -1.85
C LEU A 112 25.26 0.60 -1.67
N ASP A 113 26.03 0.55 -0.60
CA ASP A 113 26.90 -0.57 -0.28
C ASP A 113 26.07 -1.84 -0.03
N GLU A 114 24.99 -1.73 0.74
CA GLU A 114 24.09 -2.85 1.04
C GLU A 114 23.42 -3.39 -0.24
N VAL A 115 22.94 -2.51 -1.10
CA VAL A 115 22.33 -2.89 -2.38
C VAL A 115 23.35 -3.51 -3.31
N GLY A 116 24.55 -2.95 -3.36
CA GLY A 116 25.64 -3.48 -4.17
C GLY A 116 26.04 -4.90 -3.77
N GLU A 117 26.15 -5.16 -2.47
CA GLU A 117 26.42 -6.50 -1.95
C GLU A 117 25.31 -7.48 -2.29
N SER A 118 24.06 -7.06 -2.17
CA SER A 118 22.91 -7.88 -2.51
C SER A 118 22.89 -8.26 -3.99
N ASP A 119 23.19 -7.32 -4.89
CA ASP A 119 23.28 -7.56 -6.33
C ASP A 119 24.42 -8.50 -6.66
N THR A 120 25.57 -8.34 -6.02
CA THR A 120 26.73 -9.21 -6.20
C THR A 120 26.38 -10.64 -5.79
N LYS A 121 25.62 -10.84 -4.73
CA LYS A 121 25.20 -12.16 -4.28
C LYS A 121 24.22 -12.83 -5.23
N LYS A 122 23.45 -12.08 -6.00
CA LYS A 122 22.48 -12.61 -6.95
C LYS A 122 23.09 -13.06 -8.26
N SER A 123 24.25 -12.57 -8.58
CA SER A 123 24.98 -12.96 -9.78
C SER A 123 25.92 -14.15 -9.51
#